data_8165f242244cd52061f0ff89da948da2
#
_entry.id   8165f242244cd52061f0ff89da948da2
#
_cell.length_a   1.000
_cell.length_b   1.000
_cell.length_c   1.000
_cell.angle_alpha   90.00
_cell.angle_beta   90.00
_cell.angle_gamma   90.00
#
_symmetry.space_group_name_H-M   'P 1'
#
loop_
_entity.id
_entity.type
_entity.pdbx_description
1 polymer ?
#
loop_
_entity_poly.entity_id
_entity_poly.type
_entity_poly.pdbx_seq_one_letter_code
_entity_poly.pdbx_strand_id
1 'polypeptide(L)'
;VCPQLNTSLNDNWKDPECYAVMADDDIRTKSSSGGAFTILSNYVLEQNGVVCGAAWGEEFEVHHIIVTKKSELPLLRRSKYVQSRIEYVYRELKKYLECGKKVLFVGCPCQVAGLKSYLKAKYQNLITVDLYCNYTPSPVVMRKYLEESYGKENIDSVEFRIKDEGWIADICDVKLKNRAKKRCREFNDSFQQGYHVRLYMRKVCEDCKFADIPRQGDFSIGDFWWIEQYHPELNDQKGTSCILVNNQEAKDIFETIESQFKVCERVELKCMENNRKPGVKAHRNRDYFYKLLQEGSFKDAVEKSKNGIYDIVLWGNWSEKNYGSELTYYALYQVLSDLNYNVLMVERPKTAVWGPNEGTPLFQTTPYPSYACHELYKSKDEMIELNEKSDIFLVGSDQIWHHDLYKPFGEVCYFDYIYNSKKKIAYAASFGREYWNGTEEDVQETTRDLQKFDFI
;
A
#
# COMPACT_ATOMS: atom_id res chain seq x y z
N VAL A 1 -16.75 -0.07 21.47
CA VAL A 1 -15.41 0.12 22.00
C VAL A 1 -14.42 0.15 20.82
N CYS A 2 -13.91 1.32 20.47
CA CYS A 2 -12.94 1.45 19.40
C CYS A 2 -11.54 1.18 19.97
N PRO A 3 -10.79 0.16 19.50
CA PRO A 3 -9.47 -0.15 20.00
C PRO A 3 -8.44 0.95 19.71
N GLN A 4 -8.68 1.82 18.74
CA GLN A 4 -7.84 2.98 18.44
C GLN A 4 -7.90 4.05 19.55
N LEU A 5 -9.00 4.15 20.26
CA LEU A 5 -9.19 5.09 21.38
C LEU A 5 -8.72 4.51 22.71
N ASN A 6 -8.75 3.20 22.86
CA ASN A 6 -8.30 2.46 24.03
C ASN A 6 -7.32 1.38 23.59
N THR A 7 -6.06 1.74 23.49
CA THR A 7 -4.98 0.75 23.36
C THR A 7 -4.91 0.02 24.69
N SER A 8 -5.54 -1.15 24.80
CA SER A 8 -5.36 -2.04 25.95
C SER A 8 -3.88 -2.38 26.06
N LEU A 9 -3.34 -2.30 27.27
CA LEU A 9 -2.02 -2.83 27.58
C LEU A 9 -1.99 -4.28 27.12
N ASN A 10 -1.01 -4.60 26.30
CA ASN A 10 -0.79 -5.92 25.75
C ASN A 10 0.38 -6.54 26.54
N ASP A 11 0.12 -7.62 27.26
CA ASP A 11 1.13 -8.33 28.07
C ASP A 11 2.02 -9.26 27.24
N ASN A 12 1.91 -9.22 25.92
CA ASN A 12 2.72 -10.02 25.02
C ASN A 12 4.19 -9.58 25.02
N TRP A 13 5.07 -10.51 24.68
CA TRP A 13 6.51 -10.30 24.70
C TRP A 13 6.97 -9.20 23.72
N LYS A 14 7.96 -8.43 24.15
CA LYS A 14 8.66 -7.47 23.30
C LYS A 14 9.68 -8.14 22.38
N ASP A 15 10.07 -9.38 22.70
CA ASP A 15 10.96 -10.21 21.90
C ASP A 15 10.30 -11.59 21.70
N PRO A 16 9.31 -11.69 20.81
CA PRO A 16 8.60 -12.94 20.54
C PRO A 16 9.49 -13.97 19.86
N GLU A 17 9.21 -15.25 20.06
CA GLU A 17 9.89 -16.31 19.32
C GLU A 17 9.36 -16.36 17.88
N CYS A 18 10.27 -16.46 16.91
CA CYS A 18 9.95 -16.46 15.49
C CYS A 18 10.25 -17.82 14.87
N TYR A 19 9.29 -18.32 14.09
CA TYR A 19 9.42 -19.62 13.41
C TYR A 19 9.05 -19.50 11.93
N ALA A 20 9.83 -20.16 11.08
CA ALA A 20 9.48 -20.45 9.70
C ALA A 20 8.82 -21.83 9.65
N VAL A 21 7.59 -21.90 9.13
CA VAL A 21 6.81 -23.14 9.15
C VAL A 21 6.22 -23.49 7.80
N MET A 22 6.19 -24.80 7.51
CA MET A 22 5.54 -25.38 6.34
C MET A 22 4.73 -26.59 6.79
N ALA A 23 3.44 -26.60 6.55
CA ALA A 23 2.60 -27.78 6.67
C ALA A 23 2.80 -28.74 5.49
N ASP A 24 2.14 -29.89 5.48
CA ASP A 24 2.13 -30.79 4.33
C ASP A 24 1.59 -30.10 3.08
N ASP A 25 2.05 -30.57 1.92
CA ASP A 25 1.72 -29.96 0.61
C ASP A 25 0.21 -29.87 0.34
N ASP A 26 -0.57 -30.84 0.81
CA ASP A 26 -2.04 -30.83 0.72
C ASP A 26 -2.70 -29.64 1.45
N ILE A 27 -2.11 -29.19 2.54
CA ILE A 27 -2.55 -28.02 3.30
C ILE A 27 -2.00 -26.75 2.64
N ARG A 28 -0.73 -26.75 2.26
CA ARG A 28 -0.05 -25.59 1.68
C ARG A 28 -0.67 -25.15 0.34
N THR A 29 -1.03 -26.07 -0.54
CA THR A 29 -1.67 -25.77 -1.83
C THR A 29 -3.01 -25.08 -1.67
N LYS A 30 -3.73 -25.34 -0.58
CA LYS A 30 -5.03 -24.74 -0.24
C LYS A 30 -4.92 -23.50 0.63
N SER A 31 -3.71 -23.08 0.99
CA SER A 31 -3.42 -21.93 1.87
C SER A 31 -2.76 -20.80 1.09
N SER A 32 -2.80 -19.58 1.61
CA SER A 32 -2.06 -18.44 1.03
C SER A 32 -0.55 -18.62 1.15
N SER A 33 -0.08 -19.25 2.23
CA SER A 33 1.34 -19.42 2.55
C SER A 33 1.64 -20.85 3.01
N GLY A 34 2.42 -21.04 4.06
CA GLY A 34 2.88 -22.33 4.60
C GLY A 34 1.83 -23.16 5.33
N GLY A 35 0.61 -22.66 5.55
CA GLY A 35 -0.49 -23.45 6.12
C GLY A 35 -0.68 -23.32 7.63
N ALA A 36 -0.01 -22.40 8.31
CA ALA A 36 -0.07 -22.20 9.76
C ALA A 36 -1.50 -22.07 10.32
N PHE A 37 -2.37 -21.32 9.63
CA PHE A 37 -3.78 -21.18 10.01
C PHE A 37 -4.48 -22.53 10.16
N THR A 38 -4.26 -23.44 9.22
CA THR A 38 -4.94 -24.75 9.22
C THR A 38 -4.49 -25.63 10.40
N ILE A 39 -3.20 -25.64 10.74
CA ILE A 39 -2.67 -26.40 11.87
C ILE A 39 -3.25 -25.88 13.19
N LEU A 40 -3.19 -24.55 13.42
CA LEU A 40 -3.80 -23.92 14.60
C LEU A 40 -5.30 -24.18 14.71
N SER A 41 -6.01 -24.14 13.58
CA SER A 41 -7.46 -24.41 13.53
C SER A 41 -7.77 -25.86 13.84
N ASN A 42 -7.00 -26.81 13.32
CA ASN A 42 -7.17 -28.23 13.61
C ASN A 42 -6.99 -28.53 15.10
N TYR A 43 -5.97 -27.95 15.73
CA TYR A 43 -5.74 -28.09 17.18
C TYR A 43 -6.97 -27.73 18.03
N VAL A 44 -7.67 -26.65 17.65
CA VAL A 44 -8.86 -26.20 18.38
C VAL A 44 -10.09 -27.08 18.08
N LEU A 45 -10.30 -27.41 16.80
CA LEU A 45 -11.46 -28.21 16.38
C LEU A 45 -11.38 -29.67 16.88
N GLU A 46 -10.19 -30.25 17.00
CA GLU A 46 -9.96 -31.60 17.57
C GLU A 46 -10.33 -31.65 19.04
N GLN A 47 -10.30 -30.54 19.74
CA GLN A 47 -10.75 -30.40 21.13
C GLN A 47 -12.22 -29.95 21.24
N ASN A 48 -13.01 -30.16 20.18
CA ASN A 48 -14.42 -29.76 20.11
C ASN A 48 -14.64 -28.26 20.33
N GLY A 49 -13.65 -27.44 19.98
CA GLY A 49 -13.70 -26.00 20.03
C GLY A 49 -14.32 -25.39 18.77
N VAL A 50 -14.19 -24.07 18.63
CA VAL A 50 -14.71 -23.30 17.49
C VAL A 50 -13.63 -22.40 16.93
N VAL A 51 -13.66 -22.17 15.61
CA VAL A 51 -12.72 -21.30 14.90
C VAL A 51 -13.49 -20.16 14.27
N CYS A 52 -13.04 -18.93 14.49
CA CYS A 52 -13.58 -17.72 13.91
C CYS A 52 -12.56 -17.06 12.98
N GLY A 53 -12.99 -16.73 11.78
CA GLY A 53 -12.14 -16.06 10.79
C GLY A 53 -12.95 -15.44 9.66
N ALA A 54 -12.27 -14.75 8.75
CA ALA A 54 -12.88 -14.04 7.65
C ALA A 54 -13.31 -15.00 6.52
N ALA A 55 -14.54 -14.86 6.05
CA ALA A 55 -15.12 -15.61 4.92
C ALA A 55 -15.83 -14.67 3.93
N TRP A 56 -15.95 -15.11 2.67
CA TRP A 56 -16.80 -14.44 1.69
C TRP A 56 -18.28 -14.66 2.03
N GLY A 57 -19.07 -13.60 2.00
CA GLY A 57 -20.53 -13.61 2.09
C GLY A 57 -21.19 -13.57 0.72
N GLU A 58 -22.52 -13.52 0.69
CA GLU A 58 -23.36 -13.63 -0.51
C GLU A 58 -23.08 -12.52 -1.55
N GLU A 59 -22.72 -11.35 -1.12
CA GLU A 59 -22.49 -10.19 -2.00
C GLU A 59 -21.00 -9.88 -2.23
N PHE A 60 -20.13 -10.86 -2.07
CA PHE A 60 -18.68 -10.68 -2.06
C PHE A 60 -18.21 -9.65 -1.01
N GLU A 61 -19.01 -9.45 0.04
CA GLU A 61 -18.57 -8.81 1.26
C GLU A 61 -17.88 -9.86 2.14
N VAL A 62 -16.89 -9.43 2.90
CA VAL A 62 -16.18 -10.32 3.82
C VAL A 62 -16.71 -10.12 5.23
N HIS A 63 -17.07 -11.25 5.88
CA HIS A 63 -17.54 -11.29 7.26
C HIS A 63 -16.67 -12.22 8.09
N HIS A 64 -16.60 -11.98 9.39
CA HIS A 64 -16.14 -13.03 10.30
C HIS A 64 -17.29 -14.01 10.55
N ILE A 65 -17.00 -15.29 10.38
CA ILE A 65 -17.93 -16.38 10.70
C ILE A 65 -17.28 -17.35 11.68
N ILE A 66 -18.12 -18.13 12.36
CA ILE A 66 -17.69 -19.17 13.31
C ILE A 66 -17.93 -20.52 12.64
N VAL A 67 -16.90 -21.36 12.61
CA VAL A 67 -16.97 -22.74 12.12
C VAL A 67 -16.70 -23.72 13.27
N THR A 68 -17.33 -24.88 13.22
CA THR A 68 -17.26 -25.90 14.25
C THR A 68 -16.72 -27.24 13.75
N LYS A 69 -16.49 -27.36 12.45
CA LYS A 69 -16.05 -28.61 11.78
C LYS A 69 -14.87 -28.34 10.85
N LYS A 70 -13.95 -29.29 10.74
CA LYS A 70 -12.82 -29.22 9.80
C LYS A 70 -13.27 -29.07 8.35
N SER A 71 -14.43 -29.63 7.96
CA SER A 71 -15.00 -29.51 6.62
C SER A 71 -15.39 -28.09 6.23
N GLU A 72 -15.56 -27.20 7.21
CA GLU A 72 -15.92 -25.79 7.00
C GLU A 72 -14.68 -24.87 6.91
N LEU A 73 -13.47 -25.35 7.28
CA LEU A 73 -12.23 -24.56 7.21
C LEU A 73 -11.91 -23.97 5.82
N PRO A 74 -12.26 -24.62 4.69
CA PRO A 74 -12.06 -24.01 3.38
C PRO A 74 -12.68 -22.62 3.23
N LEU A 75 -13.79 -22.31 3.92
CA LEU A 75 -14.44 -20.99 3.89
C LEU A 75 -13.53 -19.89 4.48
N LEU A 76 -12.69 -20.22 5.45
CA LEU A 76 -11.82 -19.30 6.17
C LEU A 76 -10.42 -19.18 5.54
N ARG A 77 -10.02 -20.17 4.74
CA ARG A 77 -8.69 -20.20 4.11
C ARG A 77 -8.53 -19.09 3.09
N ARG A 78 -7.29 -18.81 2.75
CA ARG A 78 -6.83 -17.79 1.80
C ARG A 78 -7.13 -16.35 2.21
N SER A 79 -6.33 -15.45 1.69
CA SER A 79 -6.45 -14.01 1.94
C SER A 79 -7.70 -13.45 1.27
N LYS A 80 -8.29 -12.43 1.90
CA LYS A 80 -9.38 -11.63 1.36
C LYS A 80 -8.98 -10.17 1.53
N TYR A 81 -8.51 -9.55 0.45
CA TYR A 81 -7.94 -8.20 0.48
C TYR A 81 -9.01 -7.11 0.56
N VAL A 82 -9.86 -7.21 1.57
CA VAL A 82 -10.91 -6.26 1.90
C VAL A 82 -11.25 -6.34 3.39
N GLN A 83 -11.77 -5.26 3.95
CA GLN A 83 -12.16 -5.24 5.35
C GLN A 83 -13.29 -6.24 5.63
N SER A 84 -13.07 -7.11 6.61
CA SER A 84 -14.08 -8.01 7.12
C SER A 84 -14.96 -7.34 8.16
N ARG A 85 -16.26 -7.56 8.08
CA ARG A 85 -17.25 -7.14 9.08
C ARG A 85 -17.23 -8.07 10.28
N ILE A 86 -17.22 -7.52 11.47
CA ILE A 86 -17.28 -8.27 12.74
C ILE A 86 -18.71 -8.46 13.22
N GLU A 87 -19.58 -7.46 13.00
CA GLU A 87 -20.99 -7.47 13.39
C GLU A 87 -21.22 -7.99 14.82
N TYR A 88 -21.91 -9.12 14.97
CA TYR A 88 -22.24 -9.71 16.27
C TYR A 88 -21.26 -10.80 16.75
N VAL A 89 -20.21 -11.07 15.98
CA VAL A 89 -19.29 -12.19 16.22
C VAL A 89 -18.67 -12.15 17.61
N TYR A 90 -18.23 -11.01 18.09
CA TYR A 90 -17.64 -10.93 19.45
C TYR A 90 -18.62 -11.36 20.54
N ARG A 91 -19.89 -11.04 20.39
CA ARG A 91 -20.94 -11.46 21.31
C ARG A 91 -21.17 -12.98 21.28
N GLU A 92 -21.16 -13.57 20.09
CA GLU A 92 -21.33 -15.00 19.94
C GLU A 92 -20.10 -15.76 20.47
N LEU A 93 -18.89 -15.29 20.20
CA LEU A 93 -17.66 -15.87 20.76
C LEU A 93 -17.66 -15.84 22.30
N LYS A 94 -18.14 -14.74 22.90
CA LYS A 94 -18.25 -14.64 24.34
C LYS A 94 -19.13 -15.75 24.93
N LYS A 95 -20.25 -16.12 24.28
CA LYS A 95 -21.10 -17.23 24.72
C LYS A 95 -20.36 -18.57 24.68
N TYR A 96 -19.58 -18.84 23.60
CA TYR A 96 -18.76 -20.05 23.52
C TYR A 96 -17.73 -20.13 24.64
N LEU A 97 -17.07 -19.00 24.92
CA LEU A 97 -16.07 -18.89 26.00
C LEU A 97 -16.69 -19.14 27.37
N GLU A 98 -17.84 -18.54 27.65
CA GLU A 98 -18.59 -18.71 28.91
C GLU A 98 -19.13 -20.14 29.08
N CYS A 99 -19.39 -20.86 27.98
CA CYS A 99 -19.73 -22.27 27.99
C CYS A 99 -18.50 -23.20 28.07
N GLY A 100 -17.30 -22.67 28.30
CA GLY A 100 -16.05 -23.43 28.43
C GLY A 100 -15.50 -24.00 27.11
N LYS A 101 -16.04 -23.61 25.95
CA LYS A 101 -15.55 -24.05 24.66
C LYS A 101 -14.22 -23.33 24.34
N LYS A 102 -13.26 -24.07 23.77
CA LYS A 102 -12.04 -23.51 23.25
C LYS A 102 -12.37 -22.70 21.98
N VAL A 103 -11.87 -21.48 21.88
CA VAL A 103 -12.14 -20.56 20.80
C VAL A 103 -10.82 -20.13 20.15
N LEU A 104 -10.71 -20.26 18.84
CA LEU A 104 -9.66 -19.62 18.04
C LEU A 104 -10.27 -18.42 17.29
N PHE A 105 -9.75 -17.22 17.53
CA PHE A 105 -10.11 -16.02 16.77
C PHE A 105 -8.93 -15.58 15.89
N VAL A 106 -9.15 -15.49 14.59
CA VAL A 106 -8.14 -15.07 13.61
C VAL A 106 -8.61 -13.80 12.89
N GLY A 107 -7.85 -12.73 12.97
CA GLY A 107 -8.21 -11.44 12.34
C GLY A 107 -7.04 -10.50 12.20
N CYS A 108 -7.30 -9.31 11.66
CA CYS A 108 -6.29 -8.25 11.67
C CYS A 108 -5.96 -7.83 13.12
N PRO A 109 -4.76 -7.30 13.39
CA PRO A 109 -4.38 -6.92 14.76
C PRO A 109 -5.39 -5.99 15.45
N CYS A 110 -5.94 -5.02 14.70
CA CYS A 110 -6.99 -4.13 15.23
C CYS A 110 -8.30 -4.87 15.59
N GLN A 111 -8.61 -5.98 14.93
CA GLN A 111 -9.77 -6.81 15.23
C GLN A 111 -9.52 -7.69 16.47
N VAL A 112 -8.32 -8.21 16.64
CA VAL A 112 -7.90 -8.91 17.88
C VAL A 112 -7.96 -7.94 19.06
N ALA A 113 -7.40 -6.74 18.94
CA ALA A 113 -7.49 -5.70 19.96
C ALA A 113 -8.95 -5.33 20.27
N GLY A 114 -9.80 -5.26 19.24
CA GLY A 114 -11.24 -5.04 19.40
C GLY A 114 -11.95 -6.12 20.19
N LEU A 115 -11.64 -7.40 19.92
CA LEU A 115 -12.19 -8.54 20.67
C LEU A 115 -11.77 -8.47 22.14
N LYS A 116 -10.46 -8.32 22.42
CA LYS A 116 -9.93 -8.21 23.79
C LYS A 116 -10.58 -7.04 24.55
N SER A 117 -10.73 -5.88 23.89
CA SER A 117 -11.43 -4.72 24.48
C SER A 117 -12.92 -4.95 24.72
N TYR A 118 -13.58 -5.75 23.89
CA TYR A 118 -14.99 -6.13 24.08
C TYR A 118 -15.18 -7.07 25.26
N LEU A 119 -14.32 -8.09 25.37
CA LEU A 119 -14.42 -9.11 26.42
C LEU A 119 -14.12 -8.57 27.82
N LYS A 120 -13.21 -7.60 27.93
CA LYS A 120 -12.78 -6.95 29.20
C LYS A 120 -12.22 -7.91 30.26
N ALA A 121 -12.06 -9.18 29.94
CA ALA A 121 -11.51 -10.22 30.80
C ALA A 121 -10.62 -11.15 29.97
N LYS A 122 -9.62 -11.74 30.62
CA LYS A 122 -8.80 -12.79 30.01
C LYS A 122 -9.55 -14.12 30.15
N TYR A 123 -9.69 -14.86 29.06
CA TYR A 123 -10.27 -16.19 29.00
C TYR A 123 -9.17 -17.17 28.63
N GLN A 124 -8.92 -18.17 29.48
CA GLN A 124 -7.89 -19.21 29.25
C GLN A 124 -8.21 -20.13 28.07
N ASN A 125 -9.48 -20.21 27.69
CA ASN A 125 -9.95 -20.99 26.54
C ASN A 125 -10.06 -20.17 25.24
N LEU A 126 -9.55 -18.92 25.23
CA LEU A 126 -9.43 -18.09 24.03
C LEU A 126 -8.00 -18.11 23.53
N ILE A 127 -7.83 -18.43 22.25
CA ILE A 127 -6.59 -18.31 21.50
C ILE A 127 -6.81 -17.24 20.43
N THR A 128 -5.95 -16.24 20.37
CA THR A 128 -6.02 -15.17 19.39
C THR A 128 -4.84 -15.21 18.43
N VAL A 129 -5.15 -15.06 17.14
CA VAL A 129 -4.15 -14.99 16.07
C VAL A 129 -4.33 -13.69 15.32
N ASP A 130 -3.33 -12.86 15.31
CA ASP A 130 -3.31 -11.71 14.44
C ASP A 130 -2.51 -11.96 13.15
N LEU A 131 -2.97 -11.33 12.07
CA LEU A 131 -2.33 -11.43 10.77
C LEU A 131 -1.28 -10.32 10.60
N TYR A 132 -0.21 -10.58 9.83
CA TYR A 132 0.62 -9.53 9.30
C TYR A 132 -0.20 -8.75 8.26
N CYS A 133 -0.80 -7.66 8.73
CA CYS A 133 -1.71 -6.83 7.95
C CYS A 133 -0.98 -5.59 7.44
N ASN A 134 -0.88 -5.45 6.13
CA ASN A 134 -0.34 -4.26 5.50
C ASN A 134 -1.36 -3.11 5.53
N TYR A 135 -2.59 -3.37 5.08
CA TYR A 135 -3.78 -2.53 5.19
C TYR A 135 -5.01 -3.29 4.67
N THR A 136 -6.18 -2.70 4.84
CA THR A 136 -7.42 -3.25 4.28
C THR A 136 -8.18 -2.18 3.47
N PRO A 137 -8.54 -2.46 2.19
CA PRO A 137 -9.49 -1.65 1.44
C PRO A 137 -10.87 -1.62 2.08
N SER A 138 -11.65 -0.58 1.73
CA SER A 138 -13.07 -0.52 2.06
C SER A 138 -13.86 -1.58 1.27
N PRO A 139 -14.93 -2.16 1.84
CA PRO A 139 -15.85 -3.05 1.09
C PRO A 139 -16.44 -2.40 -0.17
N VAL A 140 -16.64 -1.09 -0.15
CA VAL A 140 -17.13 -0.34 -1.33
C VAL A 140 -16.19 -0.46 -2.52
N VAL A 141 -14.88 -0.44 -2.29
CA VAL A 141 -13.85 -0.60 -3.35
C VAL A 141 -13.98 -1.95 -4.04
N MET A 142 -14.02 -3.03 -3.24
CA MET A 142 -14.14 -4.40 -3.76
C MET A 142 -15.45 -4.60 -4.52
N ARG A 143 -16.56 -4.16 -3.93
CA ARG A 143 -17.89 -4.29 -4.55
C ARG A 143 -17.93 -3.58 -5.90
N LYS A 144 -17.48 -2.32 -5.96
CA LYS A 144 -17.51 -1.55 -7.21
C LYS A 144 -16.61 -2.15 -8.28
N TYR A 145 -15.42 -2.62 -7.89
CA TYR A 145 -14.53 -3.34 -8.79
C TYR A 145 -15.19 -4.59 -9.39
N LEU A 146 -15.76 -5.47 -8.56
CA LEU A 146 -16.36 -6.72 -9.01
C LEU A 146 -17.61 -6.48 -9.87
N GLU A 147 -18.45 -5.54 -9.47
CA GLU A 147 -19.67 -5.16 -10.20
C GLU A 147 -19.35 -4.63 -11.60
N GLU A 148 -18.43 -3.68 -11.71
CA GLU A 148 -18.07 -3.04 -12.97
C GLU A 148 -17.24 -3.96 -13.89
N SER A 149 -16.36 -4.80 -13.32
CA SER A 149 -15.47 -5.64 -14.13
C SER A 149 -16.14 -6.91 -14.65
N TYR A 150 -17.10 -7.46 -13.91
CA TYR A 150 -17.63 -8.80 -14.20
C TYR A 150 -19.15 -8.88 -14.17
N GLY A 151 -19.83 -7.90 -13.57
CA GLY A 151 -21.25 -8.03 -13.19
C GLY A 151 -21.39 -8.98 -11.99
N LYS A 152 -21.87 -8.47 -10.87
CA LYS A 152 -21.95 -9.21 -9.61
C LYS A 152 -22.71 -10.55 -9.74
N GLU A 153 -23.78 -10.55 -10.50
CA GLU A 153 -24.64 -11.72 -10.76
C GLU A 153 -23.93 -12.83 -11.53
N ASN A 154 -22.85 -12.51 -12.24
CA ASN A 154 -22.09 -13.46 -13.07
C ASN A 154 -20.97 -14.15 -12.30
N ILE A 155 -20.60 -13.67 -11.10
CA ILE A 155 -19.47 -14.18 -10.33
C ILE A 155 -19.92 -15.41 -9.54
N ASP A 156 -19.09 -16.47 -9.60
CA ASP A 156 -19.21 -17.69 -8.79
C ASP A 156 -18.32 -17.58 -7.53
N SER A 157 -17.03 -17.26 -7.72
CA SER A 157 -16.10 -17.12 -6.61
C SER A 157 -14.93 -16.19 -6.92
N VAL A 158 -14.30 -15.66 -5.85
CA VAL A 158 -13.08 -14.85 -5.91
C VAL A 158 -12.06 -15.49 -5.00
N GLU A 159 -10.88 -15.82 -5.53
CA GLU A 159 -9.81 -16.47 -4.80
C GLU A 159 -8.50 -15.69 -4.96
N PHE A 160 -7.97 -15.14 -3.88
CA PHE A 160 -6.66 -14.51 -3.85
C PHE A 160 -5.56 -15.51 -3.50
N ARG A 161 -4.32 -15.18 -3.83
CA ARG A 161 -3.14 -15.97 -3.48
C ARG A 161 -3.16 -17.36 -4.11
N ILE A 162 -3.49 -17.44 -5.37
CA ILE A 162 -3.36 -18.66 -6.19
C ILE A 162 -1.86 -18.92 -6.42
N LYS A 163 -1.43 -20.18 -6.22
CA LYS A 163 -0.01 -20.56 -6.22
C LYS A 163 0.40 -21.48 -7.38
N ASP A 164 -0.42 -21.64 -8.39
CA ASP A 164 -0.13 -22.51 -9.54
C ASP A 164 1.02 -21.99 -10.45
N GLU A 165 1.38 -20.70 -10.31
CA GLU A 165 2.55 -20.10 -10.96
C GLU A 165 3.65 -19.69 -9.94
N GLY A 166 3.62 -20.28 -8.76
CA GLY A 166 4.53 -19.97 -7.64
C GLY A 166 3.89 -19.06 -6.59
N TRP A 167 4.47 -19.11 -5.41
CA TRP A 167 3.93 -18.42 -4.24
C TRP A 167 4.00 -16.88 -4.33
N ILE A 168 5.07 -16.35 -4.94
CA ILE A 168 5.34 -14.91 -5.02
C ILE A 168 4.45 -14.22 -6.06
N ALA A 169 3.84 -14.95 -6.99
CA ALA A 169 3.13 -14.40 -8.14
C ALA A 169 1.88 -13.55 -7.79
N ASP A 170 1.41 -13.56 -6.55
CA ASP A 170 0.24 -12.82 -6.02
C ASP A 170 -0.96 -12.76 -6.97
N ILE A 171 -1.43 -13.95 -7.37
CA ILE A 171 -2.49 -14.12 -8.34
C ILE A 171 -3.86 -14.13 -7.65
N CYS A 172 -4.82 -13.41 -8.24
CA CYS A 172 -6.24 -13.52 -7.95
C CYS A 172 -6.98 -14.17 -9.12
N ASP A 173 -7.87 -15.09 -8.83
CA ASP A 173 -8.78 -15.69 -9.82
C ASP A 173 -10.22 -15.30 -9.50
N VAL A 174 -10.92 -14.75 -10.50
CA VAL A 174 -12.36 -14.56 -10.49
C VAL A 174 -13.00 -15.64 -11.38
N LYS A 175 -13.76 -16.55 -10.77
CA LYS A 175 -14.52 -17.58 -11.48
C LYS A 175 -15.92 -17.09 -11.74
N LEU A 176 -16.40 -17.28 -12.97
CA LEU A 176 -17.73 -16.89 -13.39
C LEU A 176 -18.67 -18.10 -13.45
N LYS A 177 -19.97 -17.89 -13.28
CA LYS A 177 -21.01 -18.94 -13.32
C LYS A 177 -21.05 -19.72 -14.63
N ASN A 178 -20.62 -19.09 -15.74
CA ASN A 178 -20.45 -19.77 -17.05
C ASN A 178 -19.18 -20.62 -17.12
N ARG A 179 -18.48 -20.86 -15.99
CA ARG A 179 -17.21 -21.59 -15.83
C ARG A 179 -15.99 -20.88 -16.41
N ALA A 180 -16.10 -19.67 -16.94
CA ALA A 180 -14.94 -18.89 -17.34
C ALA A 180 -14.14 -18.47 -16.10
N LYS A 181 -12.82 -18.45 -16.23
CA LYS A 181 -11.89 -18.04 -15.20
C LYS A 181 -11.13 -16.82 -15.68
N LYS A 182 -11.15 -15.75 -14.91
CA LYS A 182 -10.38 -14.53 -15.13
C LYS A 182 -9.24 -14.46 -14.14
N ARG A 183 -8.03 -14.47 -14.67
CA ARG A 183 -6.80 -14.38 -13.87
C ARG A 183 -6.34 -12.94 -13.81
N CYS A 184 -6.28 -12.42 -12.58
CA CYS A 184 -5.94 -11.04 -12.26
C CYS A 184 -4.52 -10.98 -11.70
N ARG A 185 -3.68 -10.14 -12.30
CA ARG A 185 -2.31 -9.84 -11.87
C ARG A 185 -2.12 -8.33 -11.87
N GLU A 186 -1.06 -7.86 -11.21
CA GLU A 186 -0.75 -6.43 -11.14
C GLU A 186 -0.71 -5.76 -12.52
N PHE A 187 -0.15 -6.40 -13.53
CA PHE A 187 0.01 -5.78 -14.85
C PHE A 187 -1.28 -5.76 -15.71
N ASN A 188 -2.32 -6.52 -15.36
CA ASN A 188 -3.53 -6.64 -16.18
C ASN A 188 -4.84 -6.38 -15.44
N ASP A 189 -4.77 -6.05 -14.16
CA ASP A 189 -5.97 -5.89 -13.32
C ASP A 189 -5.93 -4.62 -12.49
N SER A 190 -6.96 -3.79 -12.64
CA SER A 190 -7.04 -2.49 -11.98
C SER A 190 -7.10 -2.59 -10.44
N PHE A 191 -7.75 -3.63 -9.88
CA PHE A 191 -7.77 -3.80 -8.44
C PHE A 191 -6.38 -4.14 -7.89
N GLN A 192 -5.68 -5.08 -8.54
CA GLN A 192 -4.32 -5.43 -8.14
C GLN A 192 -3.37 -4.23 -8.26
N GLN A 193 -3.45 -3.48 -9.36
CA GLN A 193 -2.64 -2.28 -9.57
C GLN A 193 -2.79 -1.26 -8.43
N GLY A 194 -4.03 -0.89 -8.12
CA GLY A 194 -4.28 0.09 -7.05
C GLY A 194 -4.01 -0.46 -5.66
N TYR A 195 -4.14 -1.80 -5.45
CA TYR A 195 -3.81 -2.44 -4.19
C TYR A 195 -2.31 -2.35 -3.88
N HIS A 196 -1.45 -2.70 -4.84
CA HIS A 196 0.00 -2.71 -4.64
C HIS A 196 0.58 -1.31 -4.36
N VAL A 197 0.03 -0.28 -5.00
CA VAL A 197 0.43 1.12 -4.73
C VAL A 197 -0.31 1.75 -3.54
N ARG A 198 -1.14 1.00 -2.80
CA ARG A 198 -1.88 1.45 -1.61
C ARG A 198 -2.90 2.56 -1.87
N LEU A 199 -3.45 2.60 -3.07
CA LEU A 199 -4.43 3.60 -3.47
C LEU A 199 -5.73 3.51 -2.66
N TYR A 200 -6.07 2.30 -2.18
CA TYR A 200 -7.30 2.04 -1.41
C TYR A 200 -7.12 2.04 0.10
N MET A 201 -5.91 2.37 0.58
CA MET A 201 -5.62 2.34 2.01
C MET A 201 -6.59 3.22 2.79
N ARG A 202 -7.13 2.70 3.88
CA ARG A 202 -7.96 3.48 4.80
C ARG A 202 -7.07 4.39 5.63
N LYS A 203 -7.53 5.63 5.89
CA LYS A 203 -6.77 6.60 6.72
C LYS A 203 -6.33 6.01 8.07
N VAL A 204 -7.17 5.21 8.70
CA VAL A 204 -6.85 4.56 9.98
C VAL A 204 -5.70 3.56 9.90
N CYS A 205 -5.34 3.09 8.70
CA CYS A 205 -4.23 2.17 8.49
C CYS A 205 -2.87 2.88 8.36
N GLU A 206 -2.83 4.18 8.06
CA GLU A 206 -1.59 4.96 7.91
C GLU A 206 -0.83 5.13 9.23
N ASP A 207 -1.56 5.21 10.33
CA ASP A 207 -1.03 5.31 11.69
C ASP A 207 -1.54 4.13 12.53
N CYS A 208 -1.25 2.92 12.06
CA CYS A 208 -1.72 1.71 12.70
C CYS A 208 -0.95 1.43 13.99
N LYS A 209 -1.61 1.62 15.13
CA LYS A 209 -1.06 1.36 16.46
C LYS A 209 -0.81 -0.13 16.77
N PHE A 210 -1.22 -1.03 15.88
CA PHE A 210 -1.19 -2.47 16.08
C PHE A 210 -0.24 -3.19 15.12
N ALA A 211 0.48 -2.45 14.28
CA ALA A 211 1.32 -3.04 13.23
C ALA A 211 2.65 -3.60 13.77
N ASP A 212 3.12 -3.07 14.88
CA ASP A 212 4.43 -3.40 15.45
C ASP A 212 4.34 -4.36 16.66
N ILE A 213 5.49 -4.72 17.20
CA ILE A 213 5.67 -5.49 18.44
C ILE A 213 5.58 -4.52 19.65
N PRO A 214 4.93 -4.93 20.75
CA PRO A 214 4.30 -6.23 20.99
C PRO A 214 3.01 -6.44 20.21
N ARG A 215 2.88 -7.64 19.64
CA ARG A 215 1.72 -8.03 18.81
C ARG A 215 0.45 -8.20 19.64
N GLN A 216 -0.72 -8.13 18.99
CA GLN A 216 -2.02 -8.20 19.67
C GLN A 216 -2.50 -9.62 19.93
N GLY A 217 -2.21 -10.56 19.03
CA GLY A 217 -2.57 -11.97 19.17
C GLY A 217 -1.62 -12.75 20.06
N ASP A 218 -2.05 -13.89 20.57
CA ASP A 218 -1.18 -14.86 21.22
C ASP A 218 -0.20 -15.44 20.19
N PHE A 219 -0.66 -15.58 18.96
CA PHE A 219 0.16 -15.83 17.78
C PHE A 219 0.02 -14.71 16.76
N SER A 220 1.08 -14.48 15.97
CA SER A 220 1.00 -13.70 14.74
C SER A 220 1.42 -14.55 13.56
N ILE A 221 0.63 -14.56 12.49
CA ILE A 221 0.92 -15.35 11.30
C ILE A 221 0.89 -14.51 10.02
N GLY A 222 1.70 -14.92 9.04
CA GLY A 222 1.70 -14.30 7.71
C GLY A 222 2.57 -15.05 6.72
N ASP A 223 2.67 -14.49 5.53
CA ASP A 223 3.68 -14.91 4.56
C ASP A 223 5.07 -14.55 5.10
N PHE A 224 6.05 -15.42 4.90
CA PHE A 224 7.42 -15.12 5.27
C PHE A 224 8.17 -14.51 4.07
N TRP A 225 7.83 -13.27 3.74
CA TRP A 225 8.44 -12.56 2.62
C TRP A 225 9.96 -12.43 2.78
N TRP A 226 10.68 -12.70 1.71
CA TRP A 226 12.13 -12.55 1.62
C TRP A 226 12.92 -13.49 2.54
N ILE A 227 12.32 -14.61 2.99
CA ILE A 227 13.00 -15.59 3.83
C ILE A 227 14.26 -16.14 3.14
N GLU A 228 14.26 -16.22 1.82
CA GLU A 228 15.38 -16.68 1.03
C GLU A 228 16.65 -15.83 1.15
N GLN A 229 16.53 -14.59 1.63
CA GLN A 229 17.69 -13.72 1.90
C GLN A 229 18.49 -14.20 3.12
N TYR A 230 17.84 -14.90 4.05
CA TYR A 230 18.43 -15.42 5.28
C TYR A 230 18.53 -16.95 5.29
N HIS A 231 17.52 -17.61 4.74
CA HIS A 231 17.33 -19.05 4.73
C HIS A 231 16.82 -19.50 3.36
N PRO A 232 17.72 -19.59 2.32
CA PRO A 232 17.33 -19.97 0.95
C PRO A 232 16.63 -21.33 0.88
N GLU A 233 17.02 -22.27 1.76
CA GLU A 233 16.47 -23.62 1.87
C GLU A 233 15.00 -23.65 2.30
N LEU A 234 14.51 -22.58 2.91
CA LEU A 234 13.13 -22.44 3.36
C LEU A 234 12.21 -21.82 2.29
N ASN A 235 12.68 -21.59 1.08
CA ASN A 235 11.88 -21.12 -0.05
C ASN A 235 11.83 -22.15 -1.19
N ASP A 236 10.83 -23.02 -1.14
CA ASP A 236 10.55 -24.02 -2.20
C ASP A 236 9.48 -23.56 -3.21
N GLN A 237 9.18 -22.27 -3.26
CA GLN A 237 8.16 -21.62 -4.10
C GLN A 237 6.70 -22.05 -3.83
N LYS A 238 6.45 -22.88 -2.80
CA LYS A 238 5.10 -23.29 -2.41
C LYS A 238 4.54 -22.48 -1.24
N GLY A 239 5.35 -21.60 -0.66
CA GLY A 239 5.00 -20.70 0.43
C GLY A 239 5.43 -21.18 1.80
N THR A 240 6.08 -20.30 2.53
CA THR A 240 6.51 -20.46 3.91
C THR A 240 5.75 -19.46 4.77
N SER A 241 5.16 -19.90 5.88
CA SER A 241 4.55 -19.00 6.85
C SER A 241 5.56 -18.63 7.92
N CYS A 242 5.50 -17.36 8.37
CA CYS A 242 6.04 -16.99 9.66
C CYS A 242 5.00 -17.18 10.74
N ILE A 243 5.43 -17.64 11.91
CA ILE A 243 4.69 -17.62 13.16
C ILE A 243 5.51 -16.86 14.19
N LEU A 244 4.92 -15.84 14.83
CA LEU A 244 5.42 -15.34 16.10
C LEU A 244 4.61 -15.96 17.24
N VAL A 245 5.31 -16.45 18.23
CA VAL A 245 4.78 -16.89 19.52
C VAL A 245 4.96 -15.73 20.48
N ASN A 246 3.88 -15.11 20.92
CA ASN A 246 3.91 -13.79 21.54
C ASN A 246 3.84 -13.81 23.07
N ASN A 247 3.53 -14.96 23.68
CA ASN A 247 3.44 -15.12 25.13
C ASN A 247 3.62 -16.59 25.54
N GLN A 248 3.64 -16.86 26.85
CA GLN A 248 3.88 -18.20 27.38
C GLN A 248 2.74 -19.18 27.06
N GLU A 249 1.49 -18.75 27.13
CA GLU A 249 0.34 -19.61 26.81
C GLU A 249 0.38 -20.06 25.33
N ALA A 250 0.79 -19.16 24.43
CA ALA A 250 1.00 -19.50 23.03
C ALA A 250 2.17 -20.48 22.85
N LYS A 251 3.25 -20.32 23.62
CA LYS A 251 4.40 -21.22 23.57
C LYS A 251 4.02 -22.64 23.98
N ASP A 252 3.29 -22.78 25.08
CA ASP A 252 2.83 -24.09 25.58
C ASP A 252 1.94 -24.79 24.52
N ILE A 253 1.09 -24.03 23.81
CA ILE A 253 0.29 -24.55 22.71
C ILE A 253 1.18 -24.92 21.52
N PHE A 254 2.12 -24.05 21.15
CA PHE A 254 2.99 -24.27 19.99
C PHE A 254 3.80 -25.56 20.12
N GLU A 255 4.36 -25.81 21.28
CA GLU A 255 5.09 -27.04 21.60
C GLU A 255 4.27 -28.32 21.39
N THR A 256 2.92 -28.23 21.50
CA THR A 256 2.04 -29.40 21.25
C THR A 256 1.76 -29.60 19.75
N ILE A 257 1.93 -28.58 18.92
CA ILE A 257 1.56 -28.62 17.48
C ILE A 257 2.76 -28.52 16.53
N GLU A 258 3.95 -28.18 17.01
CA GLU A 258 5.11 -27.98 16.15
C GLU A 258 5.46 -29.20 15.29
N SER A 259 5.26 -30.40 15.84
CA SER A 259 5.48 -31.67 15.13
C SER A 259 4.47 -31.93 14.00
N GLN A 260 3.38 -31.15 13.91
CA GLN A 260 2.41 -31.24 12.82
C GLN A 260 2.85 -30.45 11.57
N PHE A 261 3.91 -29.66 11.67
CA PHE A 261 4.53 -29.04 10.53
C PHE A 261 5.58 -29.96 9.89
N LYS A 262 5.60 -30.03 8.58
CA LYS A 262 6.65 -30.72 7.82
C LYS A 262 8.02 -30.05 8.02
N VAL A 263 8.01 -28.72 8.13
CA VAL A 263 9.17 -27.88 8.47
C VAL A 263 8.74 -26.91 9.55
N CYS A 264 9.52 -26.88 10.63
CA CYS A 264 9.33 -25.95 11.74
C CYS A 264 10.72 -25.53 12.24
N GLU A 265 11.18 -24.36 11.83
CA GLU A 265 12.51 -23.87 12.16
C GLU A 265 12.44 -22.56 12.92
N ARG A 266 13.09 -22.50 14.07
CA ARG A 266 13.23 -21.25 14.81
C ARG A 266 14.25 -20.36 14.10
N VAL A 267 13.87 -19.11 13.81
CA VAL A 267 14.70 -18.12 13.12
C VAL A 267 14.81 -16.85 13.95
N GLU A 268 15.82 -16.05 13.64
CA GLU A 268 15.97 -14.76 14.32
C GLU A 268 14.87 -13.77 13.92
N LEU A 269 14.41 -12.97 14.88
CA LEU A 269 13.35 -11.98 14.65
C LEU A 269 13.71 -10.95 13.57
N LYS A 270 15.01 -10.69 13.34
CA LYS A 270 15.46 -9.81 12.24
C LYS A 270 15.02 -10.28 10.86
N CYS A 271 14.81 -11.60 10.64
CA CYS A 271 14.31 -12.14 9.38
C CYS A 271 12.90 -11.63 9.05
N MET A 272 12.20 -11.06 10.04
CA MET A 272 10.86 -10.49 9.91
C MET A 272 10.83 -9.00 9.55
N GLU A 273 11.96 -8.33 9.35
CA GLU A 273 11.98 -6.88 9.08
C GLU A 273 11.15 -6.49 7.86
N ASN A 274 11.18 -7.30 6.82
CA ASN A 274 10.38 -7.07 5.61
C ASN A 274 8.87 -7.29 5.80
N ASN A 275 8.48 -8.05 6.82
CA ASN A 275 7.08 -8.29 7.17
C ASN A 275 6.53 -7.24 8.14
N ARG A 276 7.41 -6.62 8.92
CA ARG A 276 7.08 -5.54 9.85
C ARG A 276 7.06 -4.22 9.09
N LYS A 277 5.89 -3.61 8.95
CA LYS A 277 5.72 -2.33 8.24
C LYS A 277 4.92 -1.33 9.06
N PRO A 278 5.45 -0.89 10.22
CA PRO A 278 4.86 0.24 10.93
C PRO A 278 4.98 1.52 10.06
N GLY A 279 4.01 2.40 10.14
CA GLY A 279 4.04 3.69 9.45
C GLY A 279 3.91 3.62 7.92
N VAL A 280 3.29 2.57 7.39
CA VAL A 280 2.97 2.47 5.96
C VAL A 280 2.05 3.63 5.56
N LYS A 281 2.41 4.36 4.51
CA LYS A 281 1.60 5.48 3.99
C LYS A 281 0.73 5.05 2.82
N ALA A 282 -0.44 5.67 2.71
CA ALA A 282 -1.28 5.54 1.53
C ALA A 282 -0.62 6.19 0.30
N HIS A 283 -1.11 5.82 -0.87
CA HIS A 283 -0.74 6.54 -2.08
C HIS A 283 -1.18 8.01 -1.96
N ARG A 284 -0.34 8.93 -2.40
CA ARG A 284 -0.63 10.37 -2.32
C ARG A 284 -1.95 10.77 -2.98
N ASN A 285 -2.33 10.12 -4.09
CA ASN A 285 -3.58 10.36 -4.80
C ASN A 285 -4.78 9.57 -4.23
N ARG A 286 -4.66 9.04 -3.01
CA ARG A 286 -5.74 8.28 -2.38
C ARG A 286 -7.06 9.05 -2.30
N ASP A 287 -7.03 10.28 -1.84
CA ASP A 287 -8.25 11.08 -1.67
C ASP A 287 -8.83 11.47 -3.05
N TYR A 288 -7.98 11.71 -4.04
CA TYR A 288 -8.38 11.90 -5.43
C TYR A 288 -9.05 10.64 -6.01
N PHE A 289 -8.47 9.45 -5.76
CA PHE A 289 -9.11 8.19 -6.15
C PHE A 289 -10.52 8.06 -5.59
N TYR A 290 -10.72 8.33 -4.30
CA TYR A 290 -12.03 8.22 -3.69
C TYR A 290 -13.03 9.26 -4.22
N LYS A 291 -12.57 10.44 -4.62
CA LYS A 291 -13.41 11.44 -5.31
C LYS A 291 -13.86 10.90 -6.68
N LEU A 292 -12.91 10.45 -7.50
CA LEU A 292 -13.22 9.86 -8.82
C LEU A 292 -14.11 8.62 -8.72
N LEU A 293 -13.92 7.81 -7.68
CA LEU A 293 -14.72 6.62 -7.45
C LEU A 293 -16.20 6.92 -7.20
N GLN A 294 -16.54 8.11 -6.70
CA GLN A 294 -17.92 8.56 -6.52
C GLN A 294 -18.55 9.00 -7.82
N GLU A 295 -17.79 9.56 -8.74
CA GLU A 295 -18.27 10.26 -9.95
C GLU A 295 -18.16 9.40 -11.23
N GLY A 296 -17.28 8.39 -11.23
CA GLY A 296 -16.93 7.63 -12.43
C GLY A 296 -16.75 6.13 -12.22
N SER A 297 -16.16 5.47 -13.22
CA SER A 297 -15.85 4.05 -13.17
C SER A 297 -14.69 3.73 -12.26
N PHE A 298 -14.67 2.51 -11.70
CA PHE A 298 -13.57 2.03 -10.87
C PHE A 298 -12.24 2.02 -11.65
N LYS A 299 -12.27 1.52 -12.88
CA LYS A 299 -11.09 1.42 -13.73
C LYS A 299 -10.50 2.80 -14.01
N ASP A 300 -11.32 3.77 -14.42
CA ASP A 300 -10.86 5.14 -14.69
C ASP A 300 -10.32 5.82 -13.44
N ALA A 301 -10.97 5.60 -12.30
CA ALA A 301 -10.52 6.13 -11.02
C ALA A 301 -9.12 5.61 -10.66
N VAL A 302 -8.84 4.32 -10.88
CA VAL A 302 -7.51 3.73 -10.66
C VAL A 302 -6.50 4.29 -11.66
N GLU A 303 -6.81 4.26 -12.95
CA GLU A 303 -5.90 4.73 -14.01
C GLU A 303 -5.48 6.17 -13.80
N LYS A 304 -6.45 7.07 -13.61
CA LYS A 304 -6.18 8.49 -13.39
C LYS A 304 -5.40 8.75 -12.09
N SER A 305 -5.74 8.05 -11.03
CA SER A 305 -5.06 8.24 -9.74
C SER A 305 -3.65 7.63 -9.70
N LYS A 306 -3.44 6.51 -10.37
CA LYS A 306 -2.13 5.83 -10.43
C LYS A 306 -1.16 6.59 -11.35
N ASN A 307 -1.63 7.05 -12.51
CA ASN A 307 -0.80 7.72 -13.52
C ASN A 307 -0.49 9.18 -13.18
N GLY A 308 -0.90 9.65 -12.01
CA GLY A 308 -0.46 10.92 -11.47
C GLY A 308 -1.12 12.13 -12.12
N ILE A 309 -2.38 12.40 -11.76
CA ILE A 309 -2.89 13.76 -11.83
C ILE A 309 -2.37 14.51 -10.61
N TYR A 310 -1.82 15.67 -10.86
CA TYR A 310 -1.24 16.56 -9.88
C TYR A 310 -2.05 17.86 -9.83
N ASP A 311 -2.11 18.47 -8.66
CA ASP A 311 -2.70 19.79 -8.55
C ASP A 311 -1.80 20.83 -9.20
N ILE A 312 -0.47 20.65 -9.05
CA ILE A 312 0.54 21.58 -9.56
C ILE A 312 1.71 20.79 -10.16
N VAL A 313 2.14 21.17 -11.36
CA VAL A 313 3.45 20.82 -11.91
C VAL A 313 4.42 21.94 -11.57
N LEU A 314 5.48 21.63 -10.83
CA LEU A 314 6.56 22.55 -10.45
C LEU A 314 7.79 22.27 -11.32
N TRP A 315 8.18 23.23 -12.14
CA TRP A 315 9.36 23.15 -12.99
C TRP A 315 10.47 24.09 -12.51
N GLY A 316 11.72 23.64 -12.57
CA GLY A 316 12.87 24.46 -12.25
C GLY A 316 14.21 23.71 -12.24
N ASN A 317 15.28 24.42 -11.96
CA ASN A 317 16.66 23.90 -11.91
C ASN A 317 17.01 23.32 -10.54
N TRP A 318 16.28 22.35 -10.06
CA TRP A 318 16.43 21.79 -8.71
C TRP A 318 17.39 20.59 -8.62
N SER A 319 17.80 20.04 -9.75
CA SER A 319 18.59 18.80 -9.82
C SER A 319 20.08 19.01 -10.10
N GLU A 320 20.55 20.25 -10.08
CA GLU A 320 21.94 20.62 -10.40
C GLU A 320 22.74 20.86 -9.13
N LYS A 321 23.51 19.98 -8.61
CA LYS A 321 24.50 20.11 -7.51
C LYS A 321 24.68 21.52 -6.90
N ASN A 322 23.59 22.26 -6.77
CA ASN A 322 23.52 23.62 -6.24
C ASN A 322 22.63 23.64 -5.01
N TYR A 323 23.24 23.73 -3.82
CA TYR A 323 22.53 23.76 -2.55
C TYR A 323 21.43 24.82 -2.47
N GLY A 324 21.69 26.01 -3.00
CA GLY A 324 20.73 27.11 -2.97
C GLY A 324 19.49 26.76 -3.77
N SER A 325 19.66 26.24 -4.96
CA SER A 325 18.57 25.82 -5.83
C SER A 325 17.78 24.65 -5.22
N GLU A 326 18.48 23.61 -4.79
CA GLU A 326 17.83 22.44 -4.16
C GLU A 326 17.00 22.83 -2.94
N LEU A 327 17.55 23.64 -2.01
CA LEU A 327 16.84 24.08 -0.81
C LEU A 327 15.63 24.95 -1.15
N THR A 328 15.74 25.81 -2.15
CA THR A 328 14.67 26.70 -2.59
C THR A 328 13.49 25.91 -3.17
N TYR A 329 13.75 24.96 -4.05
CA TYR A 329 12.71 24.13 -4.63
C TYR A 329 12.13 23.14 -3.62
N TYR A 330 12.94 22.59 -2.72
CA TYR A 330 12.46 21.79 -1.61
C TYR A 330 11.50 22.58 -0.71
N ALA A 331 11.87 23.80 -0.34
CA ALA A 331 11.04 24.65 0.50
C ALA A 331 9.70 24.99 -0.21
N LEU A 332 9.74 25.32 -1.49
CA LEU A 332 8.54 25.62 -2.28
C LEU A 332 7.65 24.37 -2.38
N TYR A 333 8.23 23.21 -2.69
CA TYR A 333 7.53 21.93 -2.70
C TYR A 333 6.86 21.66 -1.33
N GLN A 334 7.60 21.85 -0.24
CA GLN A 334 7.09 21.59 1.11
C GLN A 334 5.93 22.53 1.46
N VAL A 335 6.05 23.81 1.17
CA VAL A 335 4.97 24.79 1.39
C VAL A 335 3.70 24.41 0.62
N LEU A 336 3.84 24.05 -0.65
CA LEU A 336 2.70 23.61 -1.45
C LEU A 336 2.08 22.31 -0.91
N SER A 337 2.91 21.39 -0.45
CA SER A 337 2.46 20.13 0.16
C SER A 337 1.75 20.37 1.50
N ASP A 338 2.24 21.28 2.34
CA ASP A 338 1.61 21.68 3.61
C ASP A 338 0.27 22.37 3.39
N LEU A 339 0.10 23.04 2.23
CA LEU A 339 -1.19 23.57 1.76
C LEU A 339 -2.10 22.48 1.16
N ASN A 340 -1.70 21.21 1.25
CA ASN A 340 -2.40 20.02 0.73
C ASN A 340 -2.48 19.93 -0.80
N TYR A 341 -1.62 20.59 -1.54
CA TYR A 341 -1.49 20.38 -2.97
C TYR A 341 -0.63 19.14 -3.26
N ASN A 342 -1.06 18.36 -4.24
CA ASN A 342 -0.28 17.26 -4.80
C ASN A 342 0.61 17.81 -5.91
N VAL A 343 1.93 17.84 -5.69
CA VAL A 343 2.90 18.51 -6.56
C VAL A 343 3.77 17.49 -7.30
N LEU A 344 3.84 17.63 -8.62
CA LEU A 344 4.83 16.96 -9.45
C LEU A 344 6.02 17.90 -9.64
N MET A 345 7.20 17.50 -9.21
CA MET A 345 8.43 18.18 -9.57
C MET A 345 8.96 17.61 -10.88
N VAL A 346 9.15 18.46 -11.88
CA VAL A 346 9.65 18.07 -13.19
C VAL A 346 11.10 18.50 -13.35
N GLU A 347 11.92 17.56 -13.77
CA GLU A 347 13.31 17.81 -14.07
C GLU A 347 13.46 18.45 -15.47
N ARG A 348 14.48 19.25 -15.67
CA ARG A 348 14.77 19.87 -16.94
C ARG A 348 15.02 18.84 -18.06
N PRO A 349 14.62 19.09 -19.28
CA PRO A 349 14.93 18.22 -20.40
C PRO A 349 16.43 18.17 -20.68
N LYS A 350 16.92 17.06 -21.21
CA LYS A 350 18.28 16.95 -21.73
C LYS A 350 18.43 17.86 -22.93
N THR A 351 19.52 18.60 -22.96
CA THR A 351 19.87 19.44 -24.12
C THR A 351 21.25 19.11 -24.65
N ALA A 352 21.56 19.58 -25.87
CA ALA A 352 22.89 19.39 -26.47
C ALA A 352 24.02 20.12 -25.69
N VAL A 353 23.69 21.19 -24.97
CA VAL A 353 24.65 22.01 -24.21
C VAL A 353 24.83 21.49 -22.76
N TRP A 354 23.74 21.03 -22.18
CA TRP A 354 23.72 20.45 -20.84
C TRP A 354 23.49 18.97 -20.99
N GLY A 355 24.52 18.17 -20.83
CA GLY A 355 24.45 16.72 -20.93
C GLY A 355 23.41 16.09 -20.00
N PRO A 356 23.31 14.75 -19.97
CA PRO A 356 22.43 14.08 -19.02
C PRO A 356 22.75 14.59 -17.62
N ASN A 357 21.70 14.89 -16.86
CA ASN A 357 21.87 15.28 -15.48
C ASN A 357 22.41 14.08 -14.68
N GLU A 358 23.73 13.97 -14.61
CA GLU A 358 24.44 12.95 -13.83
C GLU A 358 24.47 13.32 -12.33
N GLY A 359 23.75 14.39 -11.97
CA GLY A 359 23.68 14.87 -10.60
C GLY A 359 22.93 13.90 -9.71
N THR A 360 23.66 13.13 -8.93
CA THR A 360 23.11 12.60 -7.68
C THR A 360 22.73 13.80 -6.82
N PRO A 361 21.49 13.87 -6.27
CA PRO A 361 21.13 14.94 -5.35
C PRO A 361 22.18 15.06 -4.26
N LEU A 362 22.59 16.30 -3.94
CA LEU A 362 23.63 16.58 -2.93
C LEU A 362 23.24 16.06 -1.56
N PHE A 363 21.95 15.85 -1.30
CA PHE A 363 21.39 15.34 -0.07
C PHE A 363 20.91 13.90 -0.22
N GLN A 364 21.81 12.95 -0.46
CA GLN A 364 21.49 11.51 -0.42
C GLN A 364 21.03 11.04 0.97
N THR A 365 21.26 11.80 2.02
CA THR A 365 20.92 11.48 3.42
C THR A 365 19.69 12.19 3.94
N THR A 366 19.25 13.27 3.34
CA THR A 366 17.91 13.79 3.55
C THR A 366 17.00 13.08 2.56
N PRO A 367 15.89 12.52 3.00
CA PRO A 367 14.93 12.07 2.05
C PRO A 367 14.46 13.30 1.26
N TYR A 368 15.01 13.51 0.07
CA TYR A 368 14.17 13.99 -1.01
C TYR A 368 12.92 13.15 -0.86
N PRO A 369 11.77 13.76 -0.60
CA PRO A 369 10.64 12.94 -0.36
C PRO A 369 10.58 11.97 -1.53
N SER A 370 10.67 10.67 -1.26
CA SER A 370 10.61 9.60 -2.28
C SER A 370 9.29 9.62 -3.06
N TYR A 371 8.45 10.58 -2.75
CA TYR A 371 7.17 10.97 -3.32
C TYR A 371 7.24 12.27 -4.14
N ALA A 372 8.32 13.04 -4.14
CA ALA A 372 8.56 13.99 -5.20
C ALA A 372 8.86 13.15 -6.44
N CYS A 373 7.83 12.75 -7.16
CA CYS A 373 8.01 12.16 -8.46
C CYS A 373 8.69 13.20 -9.33
N HIS A 374 9.94 12.97 -9.60
CA HIS A 374 10.59 13.63 -10.71
C HIS A 374 10.40 12.73 -11.93
N GLU A 375 9.90 13.30 -13.00
CA GLU A 375 9.91 12.65 -14.29
C GLU A 375 11.00 13.31 -15.12
N LEU A 376 11.87 12.48 -15.70
CA LEU A 376 12.94 12.95 -16.58
C LEU A 376 12.43 12.95 -18.02
N TYR A 377 12.26 14.14 -18.58
CA TYR A 377 11.89 14.32 -19.98
C TYR A 377 13.15 14.49 -20.84
N LYS A 378 13.19 13.80 -21.97
CA LYS A 378 14.32 13.85 -22.90
C LYS A 378 14.20 14.98 -23.92
N SER A 379 13.00 15.45 -24.15
CA SER A 379 12.70 16.50 -25.11
C SER A 379 11.49 17.33 -24.68
N LYS A 380 11.33 18.51 -25.28
CA LYS A 380 10.15 19.34 -25.13
C LYS A 380 8.86 18.61 -25.59
N ASP A 381 8.94 17.81 -26.65
CA ASP A 381 7.79 17.08 -27.17
C ASP A 381 7.26 16.07 -26.15
N GLU A 382 8.13 15.40 -25.41
CA GLU A 382 7.72 14.51 -24.32
C GLU A 382 7.02 15.28 -23.18
N MET A 383 7.40 16.54 -22.93
CA MET A 383 6.80 17.37 -21.89
C MET A 383 5.36 17.80 -22.19
N ILE A 384 4.89 17.69 -23.45
CA ILE A 384 3.50 18.01 -23.82
C ILE A 384 2.51 17.15 -23.05
N GLU A 385 2.86 15.91 -22.67
CA GLU A 385 2.01 15.03 -21.87
C GLU A 385 1.68 15.58 -20.48
N LEU A 386 2.48 16.56 -19.98
CA LEU A 386 2.21 17.22 -18.71
C LEU A 386 0.86 17.96 -18.71
N ASN A 387 0.35 18.35 -19.89
CA ASN A 387 -0.97 18.94 -20.02
C ASN A 387 -2.11 18.03 -19.54
N GLU A 388 -1.90 16.72 -19.62
CA GLU A 388 -2.85 15.71 -19.12
C GLU A 388 -2.64 15.42 -17.63
N LYS A 389 -1.54 15.90 -17.04
CA LYS A 389 -1.18 15.60 -15.65
C LYS A 389 -1.55 16.70 -14.66
N SER A 390 -1.78 17.95 -15.14
CA SER A 390 -2.15 19.07 -14.27
C SER A 390 -2.89 20.17 -15.03
N ASP A 391 -3.61 20.99 -14.27
CA ASP A 391 -4.19 22.24 -14.75
C ASP A 391 -3.41 23.47 -14.31
N ILE A 392 -2.43 23.32 -13.40
CA ILE A 392 -1.61 24.42 -12.86
C ILE A 392 -0.14 24.10 -13.04
N PHE A 393 0.57 25.03 -13.65
CA PHE A 393 2.01 24.94 -13.90
C PHE A 393 2.70 26.08 -13.19
N LEU A 394 3.69 25.76 -12.36
CA LEU A 394 4.43 26.72 -11.56
C LEU A 394 5.90 26.64 -11.89
N VAL A 395 6.50 27.78 -12.17
CA VAL A 395 7.93 27.95 -12.33
C VAL A 395 8.43 28.96 -11.30
N GLY A 396 9.60 28.73 -10.75
CA GLY A 396 10.08 29.80 -9.93
C GLY A 396 11.15 29.54 -8.93
N SER A 397 11.36 30.59 -8.17
CA SER A 397 12.28 30.76 -7.04
C SER A 397 13.75 30.70 -7.42
N ASP A 398 14.10 31.07 -8.67
CA ASP A 398 15.49 31.17 -9.09
C ASP A 398 15.64 32.12 -10.29
N GLN A 399 16.87 32.33 -10.77
CA GLN A 399 17.22 33.08 -11.98
C GLN A 399 16.84 32.30 -13.25
N ILE A 400 15.66 31.76 -13.28
CA ILE A 400 15.21 30.78 -14.27
C ILE A 400 15.03 31.42 -15.66
N TRP A 401 14.90 32.76 -15.72
CA TRP A 401 14.81 33.54 -16.91
C TRP A 401 16.12 34.28 -17.27
N HIS A 402 17.23 33.89 -16.63
CA HIS A 402 18.54 34.43 -17.00
C HIS A 402 18.88 34.02 -18.43
N HIS A 403 19.08 34.99 -19.31
CA HIS A 403 19.23 34.78 -20.75
C HIS A 403 20.24 33.69 -21.14
N ASP A 404 21.41 33.67 -20.51
CA ASP A 404 22.45 32.68 -20.81
C ASP A 404 22.13 31.29 -20.23
N LEU A 405 21.24 31.19 -19.23
CA LEU A 405 20.84 29.94 -18.62
C LEU A 405 19.64 29.30 -19.31
N TYR A 406 18.64 30.09 -19.73
CA TYR A 406 17.45 29.52 -20.37
C TYR A 406 17.64 29.25 -21.88
N LYS A 407 18.49 29.99 -22.56
CA LYS A 407 18.71 29.82 -24.01
C LYS A 407 19.02 28.39 -24.45
N PRO A 408 19.79 27.57 -23.64
CA PRO A 408 19.98 26.16 -23.94
C PRO A 408 18.73 25.29 -23.79
N PHE A 409 17.74 25.72 -23.00
CA PHE A 409 16.51 24.99 -22.78
C PHE A 409 15.37 25.42 -23.72
N GLY A 410 15.62 26.50 -24.48
CA GLY A 410 14.59 27.13 -25.29
C GLY A 410 13.47 27.73 -24.44
N GLU A 411 12.28 27.78 -24.97
CA GLU A 411 11.11 28.40 -24.34
C GLU A 411 10.45 27.53 -23.25
N VAL A 412 11.09 26.42 -22.87
CA VAL A 412 10.55 25.48 -21.86
C VAL A 412 10.31 26.17 -20.51
N CYS A 413 11.19 27.09 -20.12
CA CYS A 413 11.05 27.87 -18.87
C CYS A 413 9.92 28.90 -18.91
N TYR A 414 9.30 29.11 -20.06
CA TYR A 414 8.13 29.95 -20.27
C TYR A 414 6.86 29.13 -20.50
N PHE A 415 6.91 27.83 -20.36
CA PHE A 415 5.78 26.92 -20.55
C PHE A 415 5.15 27.02 -21.95
N ASP A 416 5.97 27.15 -22.98
CA ASP A 416 5.51 27.24 -24.37
C ASP A 416 4.83 25.95 -24.88
N TYR A 417 5.14 24.79 -24.25
CA TYR A 417 4.53 23.47 -24.50
C TYR A 417 3.22 23.25 -23.72
N ILE A 418 2.83 24.18 -22.84
CA ILE A 418 1.61 24.07 -22.04
C ILE A 418 0.47 24.83 -22.74
N TYR A 419 -0.69 24.16 -22.83
CA TYR A 419 -1.89 24.72 -23.46
C TYR A 419 -2.34 26.01 -22.79
N ASN A 420 -2.87 26.94 -23.60
CA ASN A 420 -3.33 28.25 -23.09
C ASN A 420 -4.53 28.16 -22.15
N SER A 421 -5.24 27.03 -22.13
CA SER A 421 -6.32 26.76 -21.18
C SER A 421 -5.84 26.41 -19.77
N LYS A 422 -4.54 26.14 -19.60
CA LYS A 422 -3.92 25.79 -18.33
C LYS A 422 -3.39 27.03 -17.62
N LYS A 423 -3.40 27.03 -16.30
CA LYS A 423 -2.90 28.12 -15.48
C LYS A 423 -1.38 28.08 -15.38
N LYS A 424 -0.73 29.19 -15.68
CA LYS A 424 0.73 29.35 -15.63
C LYS A 424 1.10 30.39 -14.57
N ILE A 425 1.93 30.01 -13.62
CA ILE A 425 2.31 30.84 -12.47
C ILE A 425 3.83 30.92 -12.41
N ALA A 426 4.37 32.11 -12.21
CA ALA A 426 5.75 32.32 -11.82
C ALA A 426 5.82 32.79 -10.38
N TYR A 427 6.63 32.13 -9.56
CA TYR A 427 6.81 32.49 -8.17
C TYR A 427 8.27 32.84 -7.90
N ALA A 428 8.54 34.11 -7.63
CA ALA A 428 9.89 34.63 -7.39
C ALA A 428 10.91 34.26 -8.48
N ALA A 429 10.47 34.08 -9.71
CA ALA A 429 11.34 33.90 -10.87
C ALA A 429 11.99 35.23 -11.25
N SER A 430 13.25 35.22 -11.70
CA SER A 430 13.97 36.43 -12.04
C SER A 430 14.89 36.23 -13.25
N PHE A 431 15.33 37.36 -13.82
CA PHE A 431 16.38 37.39 -14.83
C PHE A 431 17.79 37.32 -14.22
N GLY A 432 17.94 37.50 -12.92
CA GLY A 432 19.21 37.41 -12.22
C GLY A 432 20.21 38.54 -12.49
N ARG A 433 19.83 39.57 -13.24
CA ARG A 433 20.66 40.70 -13.59
C ARG A 433 19.85 42.01 -13.61
N GLU A 434 20.52 43.13 -13.41
CA GLU A 434 19.94 44.46 -13.47
C GLU A 434 19.82 45.00 -14.91
N TYR A 435 20.42 44.32 -15.88
CA TYR A 435 20.40 44.72 -17.30
C TYR A 435 20.11 43.49 -18.16
N TRP A 436 19.51 43.77 -19.32
CA TRP A 436 19.25 42.78 -20.35
C TRP A 436 20.49 42.61 -21.24
N ASN A 437 20.90 41.38 -21.50
CA ASN A 437 22.06 41.06 -22.33
C ASN A 437 21.69 40.36 -23.67
N GLY A 438 20.40 40.19 -23.94
CA GLY A 438 19.89 39.67 -25.21
C GLY A 438 19.67 40.76 -26.26
N THR A 439 19.26 40.36 -27.46
CA THR A 439 18.89 41.22 -28.55
C THR A 439 17.51 41.87 -28.37
N GLU A 440 17.13 42.84 -29.22
CA GLU A 440 15.76 43.38 -29.23
C GLU A 440 14.73 42.31 -29.59
N GLU A 441 15.09 41.33 -30.40
CA GLU A 441 14.25 40.20 -30.77
C GLU A 441 14.00 39.31 -29.55
N ASP A 442 15.06 39.01 -28.78
CA ASP A 442 14.94 38.28 -27.51
C ASP A 442 14.01 39.00 -26.50
N VAL A 443 14.05 40.34 -26.45
CA VAL A 443 13.12 41.13 -25.61
C VAL A 443 11.67 40.93 -26.04
N GLN A 444 11.41 40.98 -27.36
CA GLN A 444 10.05 40.82 -27.89
C GLN A 444 9.52 39.41 -27.66
N GLU A 445 10.35 38.38 -27.83
CA GLU A 445 9.99 36.99 -27.57
C GLU A 445 9.69 36.76 -26.07
N THR A 446 10.61 37.15 -25.20
CA THR A 446 10.44 37.05 -23.76
C THR A 446 9.20 37.80 -23.28
N THR A 447 8.94 39.01 -23.79
CA THR A 447 7.74 39.76 -23.45
C THR A 447 6.48 39.02 -23.83
N ARG A 448 6.43 38.43 -25.02
CA ARG A 448 5.33 37.64 -25.53
C ARG A 448 5.08 36.39 -24.68
N ASP A 449 6.15 35.75 -24.24
CA ASP A 449 6.08 34.55 -23.41
C ASP A 449 5.61 34.85 -21.98
N LEU A 450 6.09 35.92 -21.38
CA LEU A 450 5.65 36.36 -20.05
C LEU A 450 4.16 36.75 -20.03
N GLN A 451 3.63 37.28 -21.16
CA GLN A 451 2.21 37.60 -21.29
C GLN A 451 1.29 36.37 -21.23
N LYS A 452 1.85 35.16 -21.37
CA LYS A 452 1.10 33.88 -21.23
C LYS A 452 0.89 33.44 -19.77
N PHE A 453 1.55 34.08 -18.82
CA PHE A 453 1.40 33.77 -17.41
C PHE A 453 0.19 34.46 -16.80
N ASP A 454 -0.54 33.75 -15.96
CA ASP A 454 -1.67 34.29 -15.21
C ASP A 454 -1.20 35.11 -14.00
N PHE A 455 -0.04 34.74 -13.43
CA PHE A 455 0.56 35.42 -12.27
C PHE A 455 2.11 35.38 -12.40
N ILE A 456 2.71 36.52 -12.10
CA ILE A 456 4.17 36.68 -12.00
C ILE A 456 4.53 37.36 -10.68
#